data_6459dae218598be8aa404c52fff0e96f
#
_entry.id   6459dae218598be8aa404c52fff0e96f
#
_cell.length_a   1.000
_cell.length_b   1.000
_cell.length_c   1.000
_cell.angle_alpha   90.00
_cell.angle_beta   90.00
_cell.angle_gamma   90.00
#
_symmetry.space_group_name_H-M   'P 1'
#
loop_
_entity.id
_entity.type
_entity.pdbx_description
1 polymer ?
#
loop_
_entity_poly.entity_id
_entity_poly.type
_entity_poly.pdbx_seq_one_letter_code
_entity_poly.pdbx_strand_id
1 'polypeptide(L)' 'IAEHNDKIIKSVNDLNVDDKITLKFTDGEKLANIL' A
#
# COMPACT_ATOMS: atom_id res chain seq x y z
N ILE A 1 8.27 0.82 -0.14
CA ILE A 1 7.48 -0.27 -0.71
C ILE A 1 6.04 -0.16 -0.22
N ALA A 2 5.10 -0.29 -1.14
CA ALA A 2 3.68 -0.32 -0.82
C ALA A 2 3.16 -1.76 -0.86
N GLU A 3 2.38 -2.13 0.16
CA GLU A 3 1.80 -3.48 0.25
C GLU A 3 0.31 -3.39 0.49
N HIS A 4 -0.42 -4.36 -0.07
CA HIS A 4 -1.85 -4.51 0.14
C HIS A 4 -2.13 -6.01 0.35
N ASN A 5 -2.72 -6.35 1.50
CA ASN A 5 -2.99 -7.76 1.87
C ASN A 5 -1.73 -8.62 1.79
N ASP A 6 -0.61 -8.09 2.28
CA ASP A 6 0.70 -8.74 2.31
C ASP A 6 1.32 -8.96 0.93
N LYS A 7 0.78 -8.32 -0.11
CA LYS A 7 1.35 -8.38 -1.46
C LYS A 7 1.96 -7.03 -1.82
N ILE A 8 3.15 -7.07 -2.43
CA ILE A 8 3.80 -5.85 -2.91
C ILE A 8 3.00 -5.32 -4.10
N ILE A 9 2.69 -4.02 -4.05
CA ILE A 9 1.95 -3.35 -5.12
C ILE A 9 2.93 -2.87 -6.17
N LYS A 10 2.71 -3.28 -7.41
CA LYS A 10 3.58 -2.92 -8.54
C LYS A 10 2.87 -2.11 -9.61
N SER A 11 1.54 -2.02 -9.54
CA SER A 11 0.75 -1.34 -10.56
C SER A 11 -0.41 -0.61 -9.93
N VAL A 12 -0.76 0.55 -10.50
CA VAL A 12 -1.94 1.28 -10.06
C VAL A 12 -3.22 0.46 -10.27
N ASN A 13 -3.19 -0.49 -11.20
CA ASN A 13 -4.34 -1.34 -11.47
C ASN A 13 -4.63 -2.33 -10.34
N ASP A 14 -3.69 -2.50 -9.42
CA ASP A 14 -3.87 -3.38 -8.26
C ASP A 14 -4.58 -2.69 -7.10
N LEU A 15 -4.90 -1.41 -7.24
CA LEU A 15 -5.48 -0.61 -6.18
C LEU A 15 -6.84 -0.08 -6.58
N ASN A 16 -7.75 -0.03 -5.62
CA ASN A 16 -9.08 0.55 -5.78
C ASN A 16 -9.28 1.67 -4.78
N VAL A 17 -10.20 2.58 -5.09
CA VAL A 17 -10.58 3.67 -4.18
C VAL A 17 -10.96 3.07 -2.82
N ASP A 18 -10.52 3.74 -1.77
CA ASP A 18 -10.76 3.35 -0.38
C ASP A 18 -9.97 2.14 0.11
N ASP A 19 -9.11 1.55 -0.72
CA ASP A 19 -8.20 0.51 -0.24
C ASP A 19 -7.26 1.08 0.81
N LYS A 20 -7.01 0.28 1.84
CA LYS A 20 -6.01 0.62 2.86
C LYS A 20 -4.74 -0.16 2.56
N ILE A 21 -3.64 0.56 2.44
CA ILE A 21 -2.34 -0.04 2.12
C ILE A 21 -1.34 0.27 3.21
N THR A 22 -0.25 -0.49 3.22
CA THR A 22 0.88 -0.26 4.12
C THR A 22 2.06 0.26 3.33
N LEU A 23 2.61 1.40 3.76
CA LEU A 23 3.85 1.95 3.20
C LEU A 23 4.98 1.57 4.13
N LYS A 24 5.95 0.81 3.61
CA LYS A 24 7.09 0.34 4.40
C LYS A 24 8.34 1.11 4.04
N PHE A 25 9.02 1.59 5.08
CA PHE A 25 10.28 2.32 4.99
C PHE A 25 11.34 1.58 5.79
N THR A 26 12.59 1.99 5.67
CA THR A 26 13.70 1.32 6.38
C THR A 26 13.56 1.45 7.90
N ASP A 27 12.91 2.49 8.39
CA ASP A 27 12.80 2.78 9.82
C ASP A 27 11.38 2.57 10.37
N GLY A 28 10.46 2.00 9.58
CA GLY A 28 9.12 1.73 10.06
C GLY A 28 8.10 1.73 8.94
N GLU A 29 6.82 1.75 9.30
CA GLU A 29 5.74 1.69 8.32
C GLU A 29 4.59 2.60 8.70
N LYS A 30 3.79 2.99 7.70
CA LYS A 30 2.59 3.80 7.86
C LYS A 30 1.46 3.23 7.04
N LEU A 31 0.24 3.43 7.52
CA LEU A 31 -0.95 3.08 6.74
C LEU A 31 -1.36 4.26 5.88
N ALA A 32 -1.91 3.97 4.72
CA ALA A 32 -2.42 4.99 3.81
C ALA A 32 -3.71 4.51 3.16
N ASN A 33 -4.55 5.45 2.78
CA ASN A 33 -5.79 5.16 2.06
C ASN A 33 -5.66 5.64 0.63
N ILE A 34 -6.21 4.84 -0.29
CA ILE A 34 -6.25 5.20 -1.71
C ILE A 34 -7.46 6.08 -1.96
N LEU A 35 -7.23 7.23 -2.58
CA LEU A 35 -8.26 8.20 -2.92
C LEU A 35 -8.84 7.97 -4.30
#